data_667267d770198a771714b387dd131276
#
_entry.id   667267d770198a771714b387dd131276
#
_cell.length_a   1.000
_cell.length_b   1.000
_cell.length_c   1.000
_cell.angle_alpha   90.00
_cell.angle_beta   90.00
_cell.angle_gamma   90.00
#
_symmetry.space_group_name_H-M   'P 1'
#
loop_
_entity.id
_entity.type
_entity.pdbx_description
1 polymer ?
#
loop_
_entity_poly.entity_id
_entity_poly.type
_entity_poly.pdbx_seq_one_letter_code
_entity_poly.pdbx_strand_id
1 'polypeptide(L)'
;SPERGRMSQLLMKSERDLGAMISLDSRRKDNLLKYMKADIGIFNGQGINAAGDFDNTKDIIANLALKTYHLSKQITVAAGASVLYGSLVQNTKYVYSTGTVLGVKKVIVDSATGNTDQKSPRHYYGANTQFKFKSKKGLTTELRAEFITGKQTGIANNSETPTTLVSGFDGFHIRNFNGAYFYLLQQIFNTKNQLLIKYDWYDPNTNVKGNEIGAAGSNFTAANIKYHTIGVGYVNYLTENVKVVLYYARVMNEKTQLTGFTSDVKDDVFTCRLQFRF
;
A
#
# COMPACT_ATOMS: atom_id res chain seq x y z
N SER A 1 2.07 -6.87 -12.43
CA SER A 1 0.61 -6.86 -12.21
C SER A 1 -0.03 -5.81 -13.08
N PRO A 2 -1.23 -6.06 -13.63
CA PRO A 2 -1.98 -5.03 -14.32
C PRO A 2 -2.50 -3.95 -13.36
N GLU A 3 -2.73 -4.31 -12.10
CA GLU A 3 -3.26 -3.42 -11.07
C GLU A 3 -2.33 -3.33 -9.85
N ARG A 4 -2.20 -2.11 -9.30
CA ARG A 4 -1.52 -1.89 -8.02
C ARG A 4 -2.29 -2.60 -6.90
N GLY A 5 -1.60 -3.00 -5.83
CA GLY A 5 -2.26 -3.46 -4.61
C GLY A 5 -3.10 -2.35 -3.97
N ARG A 6 -4.24 -2.67 -3.36
CA ARG A 6 -5.13 -1.70 -2.71
C ARG A 6 -4.39 -0.82 -1.69
N MET A 7 -3.49 -1.40 -0.90
CA MET A 7 -2.70 -0.67 0.07
C MET A 7 -1.89 0.48 -0.56
N SER A 8 -1.27 0.24 -1.72
CA SER A 8 -0.45 1.27 -2.37
C SER A 8 -1.30 2.34 -3.06
N GLN A 9 -2.53 2.01 -3.49
CA GLN A 9 -3.45 2.98 -4.08
C GLN A 9 -4.00 3.96 -3.03
N LEU A 10 -4.27 3.48 -1.82
CA LEU A 10 -4.87 4.27 -0.75
C LEU A 10 -3.85 5.06 0.07
N LEU A 11 -2.69 4.45 0.38
CA LEU A 11 -1.65 5.09 1.18
C LEU A 11 -0.83 6.12 0.39
N MET A 12 -0.64 5.87 -0.91
CA MET A 12 0.11 6.71 -1.83
C MET A 12 -0.69 6.91 -3.12
N LYS A 13 -1.71 7.75 -3.06
CA LYS A 13 -2.61 8.04 -4.19
C LYS A 13 -1.83 8.57 -5.39
N SER A 14 -0.91 9.51 -5.15
CA SER A 14 0.07 9.96 -6.12
C SER A 14 1.33 9.11 -5.99
N GLU A 15 1.76 8.45 -7.09
CA GLU A 15 2.99 7.64 -7.11
C GLU A 15 4.26 8.48 -7.04
N ARG A 16 4.13 9.80 -7.23
CA ARG A 16 5.23 10.76 -7.31
C ARG A 16 4.98 11.90 -6.35
N ASP A 17 6.06 12.41 -5.79
CA ASP A 17 6.05 13.57 -4.92
C ASP A 17 7.26 14.45 -5.22
N LEU A 18 7.18 15.71 -4.82
CA LEU A 18 8.28 16.65 -4.94
C LEU A 18 9.18 16.53 -3.72
N GLY A 19 10.49 16.37 -3.96
CA GLY A 19 11.45 16.24 -2.86
C GLY A 19 12.88 16.12 -3.35
N ALA A 20 13.78 15.90 -2.42
CA ALA A 20 15.20 15.64 -2.65
C ALA A 20 15.61 14.33 -1.98
N MET A 21 16.42 13.53 -2.67
CA MET A 21 16.86 12.22 -2.19
C MET A 21 18.35 12.03 -2.41
N ILE A 22 18.99 11.39 -1.45
CA ILE A 22 20.36 10.91 -1.54
C ILE A 22 20.30 9.39 -1.69
N SER A 23 21.01 8.88 -2.70
CA SER A 23 21.14 7.44 -2.95
C SER A 23 22.57 7.00 -2.72
N LEU A 24 22.77 5.98 -1.89
CA LEU A 24 24.04 5.30 -1.68
C LEU A 24 23.99 3.94 -2.38
N ASP A 25 24.72 3.85 -3.48
CA ASP A 25 24.83 2.62 -4.27
C ASP A 25 26.31 2.28 -4.46
N SER A 26 26.76 1.22 -3.81
CA SER A 26 28.17 0.82 -3.89
C SER A 26 28.51 0.28 -5.27
N ARG A 27 29.53 0.89 -5.90
CA ARG A 27 30.10 0.45 -7.17
C ARG A 27 31.27 -0.51 -6.99
N ARG A 28 31.74 -0.71 -5.76
CA ARG A 28 32.86 -1.61 -5.46
C ARG A 28 32.43 -3.07 -5.66
N LYS A 29 33.24 -3.85 -6.39
CA LYS A 29 32.92 -5.25 -6.74
C LYS A 29 33.45 -6.26 -5.71
N ASP A 30 34.36 -5.86 -4.85
CA ASP A 30 35.16 -6.67 -3.91
C ASP A 30 34.55 -6.79 -2.50
N ASN A 31 33.41 -6.11 -2.23
CA ASN A 31 32.85 -5.96 -0.90
C ASN A 31 31.35 -6.33 -0.91
N LEU A 32 30.82 -6.80 0.22
CA LEU A 32 29.40 -7.14 0.40
C LEU A 32 28.45 -5.95 0.15
N LEU A 33 28.94 -4.71 0.34
CA LEU A 33 28.15 -3.50 0.08
C LEU A 33 27.70 -3.36 -1.39
N LYS A 34 28.34 -4.07 -2.34
CA LYS A 34 27.89 -4.11 -3.75
C LYS A 34 26.45 -4.59 -3.92
N TYR A 35 25.97 -5.40 -2.96
CA TYR A 35 24.61 -5.94 -2.97
C TYR A 35 23.60 -5.03 -2.24
N MET A 36 24.04 -3.95 -1.65
CA MET A 36 23.17 -3.04 -0.88
C MET A 36 22.96 -1.73 -1.63
N LYS A 37 21.78 -1.17 -1.45
CA LYS A 37 21.41 0.18 -1.84
C LYS A 37 20.65 0.81 -0.68
N ALA A 38 21.01 2.04 -0.33
CA ALA A 38 20.27 2.81 0.65
C ALA A 38 19.86 4.14 0.03
N ASP A 39 18.60 4.51 0.20
CA ASP A 39 18.05 5.78 -0.24
C ASP A 39 17.44 6.49 0.98
N ILE A 40 17.65 7.79 1.10
CA ILE A 40 16.99 8.65 2.08
C ILE A 40 16.64 9.98 1.43
N GLY A 41 15.42 10.45 1.66
CA GLY A 41 14.96 11.72 1.07
C GLY A 41 13.93 12.43 1.92
N ILE A 42 13.71 13.69 1.59
CA ILE A 42 12.70 14.57 2.17
C ILE A 42 11.75 14.98 1.05
N PHE A 43 10.45 14.83 1.29
CA PHE A 43 9.38 15.02 0.31
C PHE A 43 8.26 15.88 0.90
N ASN A 44 7.45 16.51 0.04
CA ASN A 44 6.31 17.32 0.48
C ASN A 44 5.19 16.52 1.15
N GLY A 45 5.00 15.26 0.77
CA GLY A 45 3.99 14.40 1.39
C GLY A 45 2.61 14.41 0.73
N GLN A 46 2.24 15.47 -0.01
CA GLN A 46 0.91 15.59 -0.63
C GLN A 46 0.83 14.96 -2.03
N GLY A 47 1.98 14.64 -2.61
CA GLY A 47 2.10 14.13 -3.98
C GLY A 47 2.10 15.22 -5.04
N ILE A 48 2.65 14.91 -6.21
CA ILE A 48 2.90 15.88 -7.31
C ILE A 48 1.63 16.53 -7.86
N ASN A 49 0.47 15.90 -7.67
CA ASN A 49 -0.82 16.40 -8.18
C ASN A 49 -1.56 17.28 -7.15
N ALA A 50 -0.99 17.53 -5.98
CA ALA A 50 -1.58 18.46 -5.02
C ALA A 50 -1.49 19.89 -5.57
N ALA A 51 -2.53 20.69 -5.32
CA ALA A 51 -2.59 22.08 -5.79
C ALA A 51 -1.51 22.99 -5.13
N GLY A 52 -0.90 22.53 -4.04
CA GLY A 52 0.16 23.21 -3.31
C GLY A 52 0.51 22.49 -2.03
N ASP A 53 1.57 22.93 -1.38
CA ASP A 53 1.94 22.48 -0.04
C ASP A 53 1.04 23.22 0.97
N PHE A 54 0.04 22.52 1.51
CA PHE A 54 -0.98 23.13 2.35
C PHE A 54 -0.65 23.08 3.84
N ASP A 55 0.38 22.36 4.27
CA ASP A 55 0.64 22.13 5.70
C ASP A 55 2.10 22.33 6.13
N ASN A 56 2.98 22.71 5.21
CA ASN A 56 4.42 22.95 5.50
C ASN A 56 5.16 21.78 6.17
N THR A 57 4.54 20.59 6.29
CA THR A 57 5.22 19.41 6.80
C THR A 57 6.00 18.70 5.69
N LYS A 58 6.98 17.92 6.09
CA LYS A 58 7.77 17.12 5.15
C LYS A 58 7.82 15.68 5.62
N ASP A 59 7.71 14.78 4.66
CA ASP A 59 7.88 13.35 4.88
C ASP A 59 9.35 12.98 4.69
N ILE A 60 9.90 12.22 5.63
CA ILE A 60 11.19 11.55 5.47
C ILE A 60 10.90 10.15 4.96
N ILE A 61 11.48 9.81 3.83
CA ILE A 61 11.37 8.46 3.25
C ILE A 61 12.75 7.86 3.15
N ALA A 62 12.92 6.65 3.70
CA ALA A 62 14.15 5.90 3.58
C ALA A 62 13.86 4.47 3.11
N ASN A 63 14.80 3.92 2.36
CA ASN A 63 14.76 2.55 1.86
C ASN A 63 16.13 1.92 1.94
N LEU A 64 16.20 0.70 2.46
CA LEU A 64 17.37 -0.15 2.44
C LEU A 64 17.04 -1.40 1.61
N ALA A 65 17.79 -1.62 0.55
CA ALA A 65 17.53 -2.74 -0.35
C ALA A 65 18.77 -3.64 -0.48
N LEU A 66 18.55 -4.93 -0.36
CA LEU A 66 19.42 -5.96 -0.88
C LEU A 66 19.13 -6.09 -2.39
N LYS A 67 20.06 -5.65 -3.21
CA LYS A 67 20.00 -5.82 -4.67
C LYS A 67 19.95 -7.31 -5.02
N THR A 68 19.58 -7.62 -6.26
CA THR A 68 19.53 -9.00 -6.74
C THR A 68 20.83 -9.76 -6.39
N TYR A 69 20.70 -10.75 -5.53
CA TYR A 69 21.79 -11.63 -5.10
C TYR A 69 21.59 -13.04 -5.65
N HIS A 70 22.63 -13.59 -6.27
CA HIS A 70 22.62 -14.93 -6.82
C HIS A 70 23.06 -15.94 -5.75
N LEU A 71 22.08 -16.66 -5.16
CA LEU A 71 22.35 -17.78 -4.25
C LEU A 71 22.95 -18.98 -5.01
N SER A 72 22.53 -19.14 -6.27
CA SER A 72 23.06 -20.16 -7.18
C SER A 72 22.87 -19.70 -8.64
N LYS A 73 23.31 -20.53 -9.61
CA LYS A 73 23.05 -20.28 -11.04
C LYS A 73 21.54 -20.23 -11.39
N GLN A 74 20.69 -20.83 -10.56
CA GLN A 74 19.26 -20.95 -10.78
C GLN A 74 18.44 -20.07 -9.84
N ILE A 75 18.98 -19.64 -8.69
CA ILE A 75 18.23 -18.95 -7.64
C ILE A 75 18.79 -17.55 -7.46
N THR A 76 17.90 -16.58 -7.55
CA THR A 76 18.19 -15.18 -7.19
C THR A 76 17.17 -14.66 -6.18
N VAL A 77 17.66 -13.84 -5.25
CA VAL A 77 16.84 -13.19 -4.22
C VAL A 77 17.10 -11.69 -4.20
N ALA A 78 16.09 -10.94 -3.81
CA ALA A 78 16.20 -9.55 -3.45
C ALA A 78 15.26 -9.29 -2.25
N ALA A 79 15.59 -8.33 -1.41
CA ALA A 79 14.80 -7.94 -0.27
C ALA A 79 14.96 -6.46 0.01
N GLY A 80 14.04 -5.86 0.74
CA GLY A 80 14.13 -4.46 1.13
C GLY A 80 13.30 -4.16 2.35
N ALA A 81 13.65 -3.08 3.03
CA ALA A 81 12.88 -2.47 4.09
C ALA A 81 12.77 -0.98 3.83
N SER A 82 11.63 -0.40 4.13
CA SER A 82 11.35 1.01 3.89
C SER A 82 10.64 1.64 5.07
N VAL A 83 10.82 2.92 5.24
CA VAL A 83 10.12 3.74 6.21
C VAL A 83 9.68 5.04 5.56
N LEU A 84 8.45 5.44 5.84
CA LEU A 84 7.95 6.80 5.64
C LEU A 84 7.60 7.35 7.02
N TYR A 85 8.20 8.44 7.39
CA TYR A 85 7.95 9.15 8.63
C TYR A 85 7.57 10.59 8.31
N GLY A 86 6.29 10.87 8.45
CA GLY A 86 5.71 12.14 8.07
C GLY A 86 4.48 12.48 8.90
N SER A 87 3.82 13.56 8.54
CA SER A 87 2.63 14.04 9.24
C SER A 87 1.82 14.97 8.36
N LEU A 88 0.56 15.20 8.78
CA LEU A 88 -0.31 16.24 8.26
C LEU A 88 -0.64 17.21 9.41
N VAL A 89 -0.67 18.50 9.14
CA VAL A 89 -1.04 19.51 10.16
C VAL A 89 -2.55 19.52 10.34
N GLN A 90 -2.99 19.47 11.60
CA GLN A 90 -4.38 19.63 12.00
C GLN A 90 -4.81 21.08 11.79
N ASN A 91 -5.79 21.30 10.95
CA ASN A 91 -6.38 22.63 10.77
C ASN A 91 -7.72 22.80 11.53
N THR A 92 -8.13 21.78 12.30
CA THR A 92 -9.27 21.83 13.20
C THR A 92 -8.91 21.25 14.57
N LYS A 93 -9.69 21.57 15.58
CA LYS A 93 -9.49 21.01 16.93
C LYS A 93 -9.93 19.54 17.08
N TYR A 94 -10.59 18.98 16.07
CA TYR A 94 -11.19 17.64 16.15
C TYR A 94 -10.23 16.60 15.64
N VAL A 95 -9.88 15.64 16.52
CA VAL A 95 -9.04 14.47 16.22
C VAL A 95 -9.83 13.22 16.56
N TYR A 96 -9.99 12.34 15.59
CA TYR A 96 -10.74 11.11 15.76
C TYR A 96 -9.81 9.90 15.84
N SER A 97 -10.11 8.99 16.75
CA SER A 97 -9.37 7.75 16.93
C SER A 97 -10.30 6.60 17.33
N THR A 98 -9.78 5.38 17.32
CA THR A 98 -10.51 4.21 17.83
C THR A 98 -10.30 4.10 19.34
N GLY A 99 -11.38 4.01 20.10
CA GLY A 99 -11.32 3.78 21.54
C GLY A 99 -12.46 2.91 22.03
N THR A 100 -12.43 2.56 23.33
CA THR A 100 -13.45 1.75 23.99
C THR A 100 -14.10 2.58 25.08
N VAL A 101 -15.42 2.70 25.06
CA VAL A 101 -16.20 3.42 26.07
C VAL A 101 -17.32 2.51 26.55
N LEU A 102 -17.38 2.25 27.84
CA LEU A 102 -18.35 1.33 28.47
C LEU A 102 -18.38 -0.06 27.80
N GLY A 103 -17.19 -0.59 27.43
CA GLY A 103 -17.08 -1.90 26.78
C GLY A 103 -17.41 -1.91 25.28
N VAL A 104 -17.89 -0.83 24.71
CA VAL A 104 -18.20 -0.70 23.27
C VAL A 104 -17.05 0.01 22.56
N LYS A 105 -16.52 -0.63 21.52
CA LYS A 105 -15.51 0.00 20.65
C LYS A 105 -16.18 0.97 19.70
N LYS A 106 -15.69 2.19 19.65
CA LYS A 106 -16.26 3.25 18.82
C LYS A 106 -15.21 4.29 18.39
N VAL A 107 -15.60 5.14 17.47
CA VAL A 107 -14.88 6.37 17.16
C VAL A 107 -15.02 7.32 18.37
N ILE A 108 -13.87 7.74 18.90
CA ILE A 108 -13.79 8.78 19.94
C ILE A 108 -13.22 10.05 19.33
N VAL A 109 -13.70 11.18 19.82
CA VAL A 109 -13.23 12.52 19.40
C VAL A 109 -12.51 13.19 20.54
N ASP A 110 -11.32 13.69 20.26
CA ASP A 110 -10.65 14.70 21.05
C ASP A 110 -10.95 16.07 20.41
N SER A 111 -11.48 16.99 21.18
CA SER A 111 -11.88 18.33 20.73
C SER A 111 -11.14 19.44 21.48
N ALA A 112 -9.96 19.14 22.02
CA ALA A 112 -9.13 20.11 22.72
C ALA A 112 -8.69 21.21 21.73
N THR A 113 -8.76 22.49 22.16
CA THR A 113 -8.35 23.63 21.33
C THR A 113 -6.86 23.57 20.94
N GLY A 114 -6.05 22.93 21.77
CA GLY A 114 -4.63 22.72 21.48
C GLY A 114 -4.31 21.71 20.38
N ASN A 115 -5.31 21.02 19.81
CA ASN A 115 -5.12 20.10 18.68
C ASN A 115 -4.89 20.82 17.35
N THR A 116 -5.34 22.07 17.21
CA THR A 116 -5.07 22.89 16.03
C THR A 116 -3.57 23.10 15.89
N ASP A 117 -3.04 23.03 14.67
CA ASP A 117 -1.62 23.11 14.32
C ASP A 117 -0.75 21.93 14.83
N GLN A 118 -1.35 20.93 15.49
CA GLN A 118 -0.63 19.71 15.86
C GLN A 118 -0.44 18.78 14.65
N LYS A 119 0.55 17.90 14.74
CA LYS A 119 0.92 16.96 13.69
C LYS A 119 0.18 15.64 13.85
N SER A 120 -0.63 15.27 12.87
CA SER A 120 -1.24 13.95 12.76
C SER A 120 -0.30 12.97 12.06
N PRO A 121 -0.08 11.76 12.60
CA PRO A 121 0.96 10.86 12.15
C PRO A 121 0.68 10.26 10.76
N ARG A 122 1.73 10.15 9.96
CA ARG A 122 1.82 9.38 8.74
C ARG A 122 3.10 8.56 8.81
N HIS A 123 3.04 7.42 9.52
CA HIS A 123 4.20 6.60 9.82
C HIS A 123 4.01 5.21 9.23
N TYR A 124 4.76 4.88 8.19
CA TYR A 124 4.65 3.62 7.45
C TYR A 124 5.96 2.86 7.52
N TYR A 125 5.87 1.57 7.74
CA TYR A 125 6.99 0.63 7.80
C TYR A 125 6.72 -0.51 6.84
N GLY A 126 7.61 -0.71 5.89
CA GLY A 126 7.47 -1.70 4.82
C GLY A 126 8.62 -2.68 4.77
N ALA A 127 8.32 -3.90 4.35
CA ALA A 127 9.31 -4.90 3.98
C ALA A 127 8.88 -5.60 2.70
N ASN A 128 9.83 -5.90 1.82
CA ASN A 128 9.56 -6.60 0.58
C ASN A 128 10.60 -7.67 0.29
N THR A 129 10.22 -8.66 -0.50
CA THR A 129 11.13 -9.70 -0.96
C THR A 129 10.76 -10.19 -2.35
N GLN A 130 11.77 -10.62 -3.09
CA GLN A 130 11.64 -11.25 -4.39
C GLN A 130 12.50 -12.49 -4.43
N PHE A 131 11.93 -13.59 -4.87
CA PHE A 131 12.62 -14.84 -5.11
C PHE A 131 12.38 -15.27 -6.56
N LYS A 132 13.44 -15.58 -7.29
CA LYS A 132 13.37 -16.11 -8.66
C LYS A 132 14.10 -17.44 -8.74
N PHE A 133 13.42 -18.41 -9.34
CA PHE A 133 13.99 -19.70 -9.68
C PHE A 133 13.95 -19.90 -11.21
N LYS A 134 15.08 -20.15 -11.82
CA LYS A 134 15.19 -20.49 -13.23
C LYS A 134 15.43 -21.99 -13.38
N SER A 135 14.49 -22.68 -13.97
CA SER A 135 14.58 -24.13 -14.22
C SER A 135 15.65 -24.46 -15.25
N LYS A 136 16.09 -25.71 -15.31
CA LYS A 136 17.04 -26.20 -16.33
C LYS A 136 16.51 -26.01 -17.77
N LYS A 137 15.17 -25.99 -17.96
CA LYS A 137 14.51 -25.71 -19.23
C LYS A 137 14.40 -24.21 -19.56
N GLY A 138 14.97 -23.33 -18.73
CA GLY A 138 14.99 -21.90 -18.94
C GLY A 138 13.74 -21.16 -18.48
N LEU A 139 12.70 -21.85 -17.99
CA LEU A 139 11.49 -21.24 -17.46
C LEU A 139 11.72 -20.64 -16.07
N THR A 140 11.10 -19.50 -15.81
CA THR A 140 11.26 -18.79 -14.54
C THR A 140 9.98 -18.87 -13.71
N THR A 141 10.16 -19.21 -12.44
CA THR A 141 9.19 -19.00 -11.35
C THR A 141 9.65 -17.82 -10.53
N GLU A 142 8.76 -16.87 -10.28
CA GLU A 142 9.07 -15.69 -9.47
C GLU A 142 8.00 -15.51 -8.39
N LEU A 143 8.45 -15.38 -7.15
CA LEU A 143 7.63 -15.00 -6.00
C LEU A 143 8.00 -13.58 -5.58
N ARG A 144 7.00 -12.76 -5.34
CA ARG A 144 7.14 -11.42 -4.76
C ARG A 144 6.21 -11.27 -3.58
N ALA A 145 6.67 -10.63 -2.54
CA ALA A 145 5.87 -10.27 -1.40
C ALA A 145 6.24 -8.87 -0.93
N GLU A 146 5.25 -8.14 -0.44
CA GLU A 146 5.43 -6.88 0.26
C GLU A 146 4.42 -6.81 1.41
N PHE A 147 4.88 -6.35 2.56
CA PHE A 147 4.07 -6.06 3.73
C PHE A 147 4.32 -4.64 4.18
N ILE A 148 3.25 -3.95 4.59
CA ILE A 148 3.31 -2.59 5.12
C ILE A 148 2.39 -2.47 6.34
N THR A 149 2.82 -1.73 7.34
CA THR A 149 2.04 -1.43 8.54
C THR A 149 2.38 -0.06 9.07
N GLY A 150 1.53 0.48 9.93
CA GLY A 150 1.82 1.77 10.56
C GLY A 150 0.61 2.52 11.07
N LYS A 151 0.76 3.83 11.16
CA LYS A 151 -0.31 4.78 11.48
C LYS A 151 -0.59 5.65 10.27
N GLN A 152 -1.85 5.77 9.94
CA GLN A 152 -2.36 6.58 8.84
C GLN A 152 -3.33 7.63 9.36
N THR A 153 -3.22 8.82 8.82
CA THR A 153 -4.21 9.88 8.94
C THR A 153 -5.10 9.88 7.71
N GLY A 154 -6.40 9.78 7.91
CA GLY A 154 -7.43 9.81 6.87
C GLY A 154 -8.59 10.71 7.28
N ILE A 155 -9.73 10.59 6.61
CA ILE A 155 -10.99 11.27 6.95
C ILE A 155 -12.08 10.27 7.33
N ALA A 156 -13.25 10.74 7.75
CA ALA A 156 -14.33 9.89 8.27
C ALA A 156 -14.75 8.78 7.30
N ASN A 157 -14.97 9.12 6.03
CA ASN A 157 -15.53 8.23 5.01
C ASN A 157 -14.53 7.72 3.99
N ASN A 158 -13.25 8.06 4.14
CA ASN A 158 -12.19 7.64 3.24
C ASN A 158 -10.91 7.31 4.02
N SER A 159 -10.28 6.19 3.70
CA SER A 159 -8.99 5.77 4.24
C SER A 159 -7.80 6.23 3.39
N GLU A 160 -8.01 6.95 2.31
CA GLU A 160 -6.92 7.57 1.55
C GLU A 160 -6.22 8.65 2.38
N THR A 161 -4.93 8.82 2.15
CA THR A 161 -4.19 9.96 2.70
C THR A 161 -4.75 11.26 2.10
N PRO A 162 -5.18 12.24 2.93
CA PRO A 162 -5.70 13.51 2.44
C PRO A 162 -4.66 14.27 1.62
N THR A 163 -5.11 14.88 0.52
CA THR A 163 -4.30 15.76 -0.34
C THR A 163 -4.73 17.22 -0.26
N THR A 164 -5.65 17.54 0.65
CA THR A 164 -6.17 18.88 0.93
C THR A 164 -6.47 19.01 2.42
N LEU A 165 -6.61 20.21 2.90
CA LEU A 165 -7.07 20.49 4.26
C LEU A 165 -8.50 19.96 4.45
N VAL A 166 -8.81 19.46 5.64
CA VAL A 166 -10.18 19.20 6.07
C VAL A 166 -10.86 20.50 6.51
N SER A 167 -12.19 20.57 6.51
CA SER A 167 -12.93 21.79 6.81
C SER A 167 -14.04 21.58 7.84
N GLY A 168 -14.45 22.63 8.49
CA GLY A 168 -15.59 22.64 9.40
C GLY A 168 -15.39 21.78 10.65
N PHE A 169 -16.36 20.92 10.93
CA PHE A 169 -16.31 19.94 12.03
C PHE A 169 -15.60 18.64 11.65
N ASP A 170 -15.19 18.53 10.41
CA ASP A 170 -14.37 17.41 9.99
C ASP A 170 -13.00 17.51 10.68
N GLY A 171 -12.44 16.36 10.98
CA GLY A 171 -11.12 16.24 11.57
C GLY A 171 -10.42 15.01 11.01
N PHE A 172 -9.16 14.89 11.33
CA PHE A 172 -8.41 13.73 10.91
C PHE A 172 -8.75 12.51 11.75
N HIS A 173 -8.91 11.38 11.07
CA HIS A 173 -9.09 10.06 11.64
C HIS A 173 -7.77 9.31 11.64
N ILE A 174 -7.21 9.09 12.83
CA ILE A 174 -5.94 8.36 12.99
C ILE A 174 -6.25 6.89 13.17
N ARG A 175 -5.70 6.04 12.28
CA ARG A 175 -5.92 4.60 12.24
C ARG A 175 -4.60 3.85 12.21
N ASN A 176 -4.52 2.70 12.89
CA ASN A 176 -3.46 1.73 12.66
C ASN A 176 -3.87 0.84 11.49
N PHE A 177 -2.99 0.61 10.57
CA PHE A 177 -3.28 -0.17 9.37
C PHE A 177 -2.23 -1.25 9.12
N ASN A 178 -2.60 -2.25 8.34
CA ASN A 178 -1.66 -3.12 7.67
C ASN A 178 -2.17 -3.54 6.29
N GLY A 179 -1.24 -4.00 5.48
CA GLY A 179 -1.55 -4.58 4.18
C GLY A 179 -0.38 -5.37 3.64
N ALA A 180 -0.66 -6.30 2.75
CA ALA A 180 0.36 -7.03 2.03
C ALA A 180 -0.12 -7.44 0.65
N TYR A 181 0.81 -7.79 -0.21
CA TYR A 181 0.53 -8.55 -1.41
C TYR A 181 1.56 -9.65 -1.63
N PHE A 182 1.10 -10.69 -2.31
CA PHE A 182 1.91 -11.81 -2.77
C PHE A 182 1.64 -12.04 -4.25
N TYR A 183 2.69 -12.25 -5.02
CA TYR A 183 2.61 -12.64 -6.42
C TYR A 183 3.36 -13.94 -6.65
N LEU A 184 2.73 -14.83 -7.40
CA LEU A 184 3.38 -15.93 -8.08
C LEU A 184 3.30 -15.65 -9.59
N LEU A 185 4.46 -15.58 -10.23
CA LEU A 185 4.63 -15.43 -11.68
C LEU A 185 5.32 -16.69 -12.19
N GLN A 186 4.62 -17.50 -12.98
CA GLN A 186 5.11 -18.77 -13.49
C GLN A 186 5.13 -18.75 -15.02
N GLN A 187 6.31 -18.85 -15.62
CA GLN A 187 6.38 -19.12 -17.05
C GLN A 187 5.91 -20.56 -17.34
N ILE A 188 5.01 -20.70 -18.30
CA ILE A 188 4.42 -21.98 -18.70
C ILE A 188 4.66 -22.20 -20.19
N PHE A 189 4.85 -23.47 -20.57
CA PHE A 189 5.14 -23.92 -21.95
C PHE A 189 6.43 -23.34 -22.52
N ASN A 190 6.59 -22.03 -22.56
CA ASN A 190 7.75 -21.29 -23.06
C ASN A 190 7.90 -19.93 -22.33
N THR A 191 8.92 -19.17 -22.66
CA THR A 191 9.21 -17.86 -22.02
C THR A 191 8.23 -16.75 -22.39
N LYS A 192 7.38 -16.95 -23.40
CA LYS A 192 6.37 -15.98 -23.85
C LYS A 192 5.06 -16.05 -23.09
N ASN A 193 4.83 -17.16 -22.38
CA ASN A 193 3.56 -17.43 -21.68
C ASN A 193 3.81 -17.41 -20.17
N GLN A 194 3.05 -16.62 -19.44
CA GLN A 194 3.18 -16.50 -18.00
C GLN A 194 1.83 -16.51 -17.31
N LEU A 195 1.68 -17.40 -16.34
CA LEU A 195 0.58 -17.41 -15.37
C LEU A 195 0.94 -16.44 -14.24
N LEU A 196 -0.05 -15.67 -13.78
CA LEU A 196 0.04 -14.76 -12.66
C LEU A 196 -1.03 -15.14 -11.63
N ILE A 197 -0.63 -15.34 -10.39
CA ILE A 197 -1.54 -15.45 -9.25
C ILE A 197 -1.15 -14.36 -8.26
N LYS A 198 -2.16 -13.64 -7.76
CA LYS A 198 -2.02 -12.56 -6.79
C LYS A 198 -2.93 -12.82 -5.60
N TYR A 199 -2.45 -12.56 -4.41
CA TYR A 199 -3.26 -12.38 -3.21
C TYR A 199 -2.84 -11.09 -2.53
N ASP A 200 -3.79 -10.25 -2.18
CA ASP A 200 -3.52 -9.07 -1.36
C ASP A 200 -4.61 -8.84 -0.32
N TRP A 201 -4.25 -8.13 0.73
CA TRP A 201 -5.19 -7.53 1.66
C TRP A 201 -4.78 -6.12 2.02
N TYR A 202 -5.75 -5.37 2.48
CA TYR A 202 -5.58 -4.09 3.13
C TYR A 202 -6.60 -3.93 4.25
N ASP A 203 -6.10 -3.72 5.47
CA ASP A 203 -6.87 -3.44 6.67
C ASP A 203 -6.58 -1.98 7.08
N PRO A 204 -7.51 -1.06 6.82
CA PRO A 204 -7.30 0.36 7.10
C PRO A 204 -7.37 0.70 8.59
N ASN A 205 -7.92 -0.21 9.44
CA ASN A 205 -8.02 -0.01 10.89
C ASN A 205 -7.95 -1.33 11.66
N THR A 206 -6.76 -1.80 11.93
CA THR A 206 -6.51 -3.07 12.63
C THR A 206 -7.06 -3.13 14.05
N ASN A 207 -7.49 -1.99 14.61
CA ASN A 207 -8.11 -1.92 15.94
C ASN A 207 -9.60 -2.23 15.91
N VAL A 208 -10.22 -2.42 14.73
CA VAL A 208 -11.66 -2.61 14.55
C VAL A 208 -11.92 -3.94 13.84
N LYS A 209 -12.94 -4.66 14.27
CA LYS A 209 -13.40 -5.89 13.62
C LYS A 209 -14.67 -5.59 12.81
N GLY A 210 -14.93 -6.36 11.76
CA GLY A 210 -16.07 -6.16 10.89
C GLY A 210 -17.43 -6.08 11.64
N ASN A 211 -17.63 -6.90 12.69
CA ASN A 211 -18.86 -6.85 13.47
C ASN A 211 -19.01 -5.57 14.34
N GLU A 212 -17.99 -4.76 14.46
CA GLU A 212 -18.02 -3.46 15.16
C GLU A 212 -18.33 -2.31 14.19
N ILE A 213 -18.12 -2.53 12.86
CA ILE A 213 -18.38 -1.54 11.82
C ILE A 213 -19.89 -1.50 11.53
N GLY A 214 -20.50 -0.33 11.71
CA GLY A 214 -21.95 -0.15 11.58
C GLY A 214 -22.76 -0.61 12.80
N ALA A 215 -22.11 -1.10 13.87
CA ALA A 215 -22.77 -1.40 15.12
C ALA A 215 -23.33 -0.13 15.78
N ALA A 216 -24.44 -0.25 16.50
CA ALA A 216 -25.09 0.89 17.16
C ALA A 216 -24.11 1.65 18.07
N GLY A 217 -23.97 2.96 17.82
CA GLY A 217 -23.09 3.84 18.59
C GLY A 217 -21.59 3.70 18.31
N SER A 218 -21.17 2.85 17.37
CA SER A 218 -19.75 2.66 17.03
C SER A 218 -19.19 3.82 16.20
N ASN A 219 -20.00 4.40 15.32
CA ASN A 219 -19.64 5.46 14.36
C ASN A 219 -18.51 5.09 13.40
N PHE A 220 -18.20 3.79 13.22
CA PHE A 220 -17.29 3.32 12.19
C PHE A 220 -18.01 3.29 10.83
N THR A 221 -17.29 3.72 9.80
CA THR A 221 -17.77 3.82 8.42
C THR A 221 -17.11 2.79 7.52
N ALA A 222 -17.48 2.78 6.24
CA ALA A 222 -16.84 1.95 5.21
C ALA A 222 -15.31 2.19 5.08
N ALA A 223 -14.80 3.33 5.54
CA ALA A 223 -13.37 3.62 5.59
C ALA A 223 -12.57 2.72 6.56
N ASN A 224 -13.25 1.91 7.40
CA ASN A 224 -12.62 0.98 8.32
C ASN A 224 -12.68 -0.48 7.82
N ILE A 225 -13.32 -0.75 6.69
CA ILE A 225 -13.55 -2.10 6.16
C ILE A 225 -12.25 -2.68 5.60
N LYS A 226 -11.93 -3.90 6.04
CA LYS A 226 -10.84 -4.69 5.50
C LYS A 226 -11.25 -5.37 4.19
N TYR A 227 -10.33 -5.38 3.23
CA TYR A 227 -10.49 -6.02 1.93
C TYR A 227 -9.41 -7.06 1.67
N HIS A 228 -9.80 -8.10 0.94
CA HIS A 228 -8.93 -9.13 0.40
C HIS A 228 -9.16 -9.23 -1.11
N THR A 229 -8.12 -9.51 -1.87
CA THR A 229 -8.24 -9.72 -3.32
C THR A 229 -7.48 -10.96 -3.73
N ILE A 230 -8.15 -11.84 -4.45
CA ILE A 230 -7.50 -12.96 -5.15
C ILE A 230 -7.56 -12.66 -6.64
N GLY A 231 -6.41 -12.65 -7.29
CA GLY A 231 -6.29 -12.38 -8.71
C GLY A 231 -5.62 -13.53 -9.46
N VAL A 232 -6.15 -13.84 -10.64
CA VAL A 232 -5.54 -14.80 -11.55
C VAL A 232 -5.41 -14.14 -12.91
N GLY A 233 -4.25 -14.29 -13.55
CA GLY A 233 -3.99 -13.68 -14.84
C GLY A 233 -3.12 -14.51 -15.75
N TYR A 234 -3.23 -14.22 -17.02
CA TYR A 234 -2.40 -14.77 -18.06
C TYR A 234 -1.75 -13.63 -18.86
N VAL A 235 -0.45 -13.74 -19.05
CA VAL A 235 0.35 -12.78 -19.81
C VAL A 235 0.95 -13.49 -21.01
N ASN A 236 0.71 -12.96 -22.20
CA ASN A 236 1.37 -13.42 -23.43
C ASN A 236 2.23 -12.30 -24.01
N TYR A 237 3.51 -12.58 -24.20
CA TYR A 237 4.47 -11.70 -24.86
C TYR A 237 4.45 -12.01 -26.36
N LEU A 238 3.67 -11.24 -27.14
CA LEU A 238 3.59 -11.37 -28.59
C LEU A 238 4.95 -11.09 -29.24
N THR A 239 5.59 -10.02 -28.79
CA THR A 239 6.96 -9.64 -29.16
C THR A 239 7.71 -9.17 -27.91
N GLU A 240 8.97 -8.74 -28.04
CA GLU A 240 9.73 -8.13 -26.93
C GLU A 240 9.09 -6.81 -26.45
N ASN A 241 8.36 -6.14 -27.32
CA ASN A 241 7.76 -4.83 -27.09
C ASN A 241 6.25 -4.87 -26.89
N VAL A 242 5.58 -5.98 -27.15
CA VAL A 242 4.12 -6.08 -27.12
C VAL A 242 3.69 -7.26 -26.26
N LYS A 243 2.81 -7.00 -25.31
CA LYS A 243 2.20 -8.06 -24.50
C LYS A 243 0.71 -7.83 -24.29
N VAL A 244 -0.01 -8.93 -24.21
CA VAL A 244 -1.41 -9.00 -23.81
C VAL A 244 -1.49 -9.52 -22.37
N VAL A 245 -2.34 -8.91 -21.57
CA VAL A 245 -2.61 -9.31 -20.20
C VAL A 245 -4.12 -9.52 -20.04
N LEU A 246 -4.51 -10.71 -19.67
CA LEU A 246 -5.86 -11.04 -19.20
C LEU A 246 -5.79 -11.25 -17.70
N TYR A 247 -6.62 -10.60 -16.93
CA TYR A 247 -6.58 -10.67 -15.49
C TYR A 247 -7.98 -10.57 -14.88
N TYR A 248 -8.29 -11.47 -13.97
CA TYR A 248 -9.50 -11.43 -13.17
C TYR A 248 -9.13 -11.27 -11.69
N ALA A 249 -9.78 -10.36 -11.01
CA ALA A 249 -9.62 -10.11 -9.59
C ALA A 249 -10.96 -10.27 -8.88
N ARG A 250 -11.03 -11.22 -7.97
CA ARG A 250 -12.12 -11.33 -7.01
C ARG A 250 -11.78 -10.48 -5.80
N VAL A 251 -12.57 -9.44 -5.59
CA VAL A 251 -12.46 -8.52 -4.45
C VAL A 251 -13.45 -8.99 -3.39
N MET A 252 -13.03 -9.03 -2.14
CA MET A 252 -13.85 -9.48 -1.01
C MET A 252 -13.68 -8.51 0.15
N ASN A 253 -14.78 -8.00 0.67
CA ASN A 253 -14.80 -7.22 1.90
C ASN A 253 -15.13 -8.10 3.11
N GLU A 254 -14.63 -7.72 4.29
CA GLU A 254 -15.10 -8.32 5.53
C GLU A 254 -16.59 -8.03 5.76
N LYS A 255 -17.30 -8.97 6.41
CA LYS A 255 -18.71 -8.78 6.78
C LYS A 255 -18.84 -7.77 7.92
N THR A 256 -19.76 -6.83 7.78
CA THR A 256 -20.02 -5.75 8.75
C THR A 256 -21.50 -5.67 9.14
N GLN A 257 -21.84 -4.76 10.05
CA GLN A 257 -23.23 -4.38 10.33
C GLN A 257 -23.66 -3.13 9.54
N LEU A 258 -22.77 -2.58 8.73
CA LEU A 258 -23.06 -1.41 7.91
C LEU A 258 -23.91 -1.79 6.70
N THR A 259 -25.00 -1.04 6.47
CA THR A 259 -25.84 -1.22 5.29
C THR A 259 -25.01 -1.16 4.00
N GLY A 260 -25.21 -2.13 3.11
CA GLY A 260 -24.42 -2.28 1.89
C GLY A 260 -23.16 -3.14 2.02
N PHE A 261 -22.72 -3.48 3.26
CA PHE A 261 -21.52 -4.27 3.53
C PHE A 261 -21.79 -5.42 4.53
N THR A 262 -23.05 -5.83 4.69
CA THR A 262 -23.43 -6.99 5.52
C THR A 262 -23.03 -8.33 4.91
N SER A 263 -22.75 -8.33 3.64
CA SER A 263 -22.19 -9.44 2.86
C SER A 263 -21.14 -8.89 1.89
N ASP A 264 -20.46 -9.81 1.20
CA ASP A 264 -19.49 -9.46 0.17
C ASP A 264 -20.15 -8.66 -0.97
N VAL A 265 -19.57 -7.54 -1.35
CA VAL A 265 -20.04 -6.68 -2.44
C VAL A 265 -19.57 -7.30 -3.77
N LYS A 266 -20.43 -7.28 -4.79
CA LYS A 266 -20.08 -7.77 -6.12
C LYS A 266 -19.30 -6.70 -6.89
N ASP A 267 -18.01 -6.61 -6.63
CA ASP A 267 -17.09 -5.63 -7.23
C ASP A 267 -15.87 -6.29 -7.91
N ASP A 268 -16.04 -7.53 -8.38
CA ASP A 268 -15.02 -8.26 -9.12
C ASP A 268 -14.65 -7.54 -10.41
N VAL A 269 -13.36 -7.60 -10.78
CA VAL A 269 -12.83 -6.87 -11.93
C VAL A 269 -12.20 -7.82 -12.94
N PHE A 270 -12.61 -7.70 -14.20
CA PHE A 270 -11.92 -8.32 -15.33
C PHE A 270 -11.17 -7.25 -16.12
N THR A 271 -9.87 -7.47 -16.35
CA THR A 271 -9.00 -6.57 -17.10
C THR A 271 -8.43 -7.26 -18.32
N CYS A 272 -8.61 -6.65 -19.49
CA CYS A 272 -7.89 -6.99 -20.71
C CYS A 272 -7.01 -5.79 -21.09
N ARG A 273 -5.69 -5.98 -21.16
CA ARG A 273 -4.75 -4.90 -21.42
C ARG A 273 -3.76 -5.30 -22.50
N LEU A 274 -3.63 -4.45 -23.52
CA LEU A 274 -2.56 -4.49 -24.50
C LEU A 274 -1.51 -3.44 -24.12
N GLN A 275 -0.26 -3.85 -23.96
CA GLN A 275 0.83 -2.97 -23.59
C GLN A 275 1.89 -2.95 -24.68
N PHE A 276 2.29 -1.74 -25.05
CA PHE A 276 3.39 -1.46 -25.96
C PHE A 276 4.54 -0.80 -25.21
N ARG A 277 5.77 -1.16 -25.55
CA ARG A 277 6.99 -0.52 -25.09
C ARG A 277 7.75 0.01 -26.30
N PHE A 278 7.99 1.29 -26.32
CA PHE A 278 8.77 1.99 -27.36
C PHE A 278 10.22 2.08 -26.98
#